data_441667d7e2705698abe1efa127174839
#
_entry.id   441667d7e2705698abe1efa127174839
#
_cell.length_a   1.000
_cell.length_b   1.000
_cell.length_c   1.000
_cell.angle_alpha   90.00
_cell.angle_beta   90.00
_cell.angle_gamma   90.00
#
_symmetry.space_group_name_H-M   'P 1'
#
loop_
_entity.id
_entity.type
_entity.pdbx_description
1 polymer ?
#
loop_
_entity_poly.entity_id
_entity_poly.type
_entity_poly.pdbx_seq_one_letter_code
_entity_poly.pdbx_strand_id
1 'polypeptide(L)'
;GKELSKNPVRVFIDNVGQEINGTYSDYSPVISADESVMLFTSRRPGGVNPELCPEDNLSYEDIWMSTKVKKKWTVARNIGTPVNIAKHNSAICLSPDGQLLVTYVDENGGDLFISELKGMTWTKPENLGKAVNSSGHEPSASFSYDGKILYFVSDRKGGLGGHDIYYSVINEKGKFEKAVNLGAPINSEYGEDGVFMMPDGKTMYYSSKGPGTIGGFDIFKTTLENGVWSKPENLGIPINTPDDDVFFVLSANGRHGYYSSSSMKGYGGADIFRLTLLGPEKQPMLNTEDQLLAMAANPISNLKTEGAVEAKGPKMALLKGVITDAKTNEVLEANIDLIDNEKNVVLATFKSNSSTGRYLVTLPAGKNYGIAVRKDGYLFHSENFIIDINATYVEYVKDVALKKVEVGSVIVLRNIFFDFDKATIRPESANELDRLIKLLTENPTIKIELGSHTDSKGSDEYNMKLSDSRSQSVVSYLISKGIPSDRLTAKGYGETKPIDTNDTDEGRQNNRRTEFKILSK
;
A
#
# COMPACT_ATOMS: atom_id res chain seq x y z
N GLY A 1 -1.24 -32.55 -9.37
CA GLY A 1 -0.64 -32.95 -8.07
C GLY A 1 0.71 -33.65 -8.23
N LYS A 2 0.82 -34.76 -8.99
CA LYS A 2 2.07 -35.55 -9.11
C LYS A 2 3.25 -34.78 -9.71
N GLU A 3 3.04 -33.77 -10.53
CA GLU A 3 4.10 -32.97 -11.16
C GLU A 3 4.56 -31.85 -10.21
N LEU A 4 3.62 -31.23 -9.50
CA LEU A 4 3.89 -30.20 -8.49
C LEU A 4 4.63 -30.77 -7.26
N SER A 5 4.41 -32.05 -6.91
CA SER A 5 5.14 -32.69 -5.80
C SER A 5 6.62 -32.96 -6.07
N LYS A 6 7.06 -32.87 -7.34
CA LYS A 6 8.48 -33.07 -7.71
C LYS A 6 9.33 -31.82 -7.43
N ASN A 7 8.72 -30.65 -7.41
CA ASN A 7 9.38 -29.38 -7.19
C ASN A 7 8.65 -28.59 -6.10
N PRO A 8 8.76 -28.97 -4.83
CA PRO A 8 8.07 -28.29 -3.73
C PRO A 8 8.56 -26.86 -3.61
N VAL A 9 7.64 -25.95 -3.31
CA VAL A 9 7.98 -24.55 -3.05
C VAL A 9 8.75 -24.44 -1.73
N ARG A 10 9.81 -23.63 -1.74
CA ARG A 10 10.67 -23.43 -0.56
C ARG A 10 10.01 -22.43 0.39
N VAL A 11 9.29 -22.94 1.38
CA VAL A 11 8.60 -22.15 2.41
C VAL A 11 8.78 -22.76 3.77
N PHE A 12 8.74 -21.94 4.81
CA PHE A 12 8.42 -22.39 6.15
C PHE A 12 6.96 -22.05 6.46
N ILE A 13 6.24 -22.97 7.06
CA ILE A 13 4.85 -22.80 7.47
C ILE A 13 4.80 -22.96 8.98
N ASP A 14 4.47 -21.87 9.67
CA ASP A 14 4.37 -21.81 11.11
C ASP A 14 2.97 -21.40 11.55
N ASN A 15 2.41 -22.04 12.57
CA ASN A 15 1.22 -21.53 13.24
C ASN A 15 1.54 -20.16 13.86
N VAL A 16 0.67 -19.15 13.70
CA VAL A 16 0.95 -17.78 14.18
C VAL A 16 0.95 -17.64 15.70
N GLY A 17 0.52 -18.67 16.44
CA GLY A 17 0.60 -18.76 17.90
C GLY A 17 -0.71 -18.41 18.61
N GLN A 18 -0.71 -18.63 19.93
CA GLN A 18 -1.90 -18.52 20.79
C GLN A 18 -2.39 -17.08 21.00
N GLU A 19 -1.60 -16.08 20.66
CA GLU A 19 -2.03 -14.70 20.66
C GLU A 19 -3.10 -14.43 19.60
N ILE A 20 -3.10 -15.20 18.52
CA ILE A 20 -4.04 -15.14 17.41
C ILE A 20 -4.99 -16.34 17.45
N ASN A 21 -4.45 -17.55 17.36
CA ASN A 21 -5.23 -18.78 17.26
C ASN A 21 -5.71 -19.26 18.65
N GLY A 22 -6.95 -19.73 18.69
CA GLY A 22 -7.57 -20.29 19.89
C GLY A 22 -7.99 -21.74 19.71
N THR A 23 -8.81 -22.23 20.62
CA THR A 23 -9.41 -23.59 20.54
C THR A 23 -10.61 -23.65 19.60
N TYR A 24 -10.98 -22.53 19.00
CA TYR A 24 -12.06 -22.36 18.04
C TYR A 24 -11.50 -22.14 16.64
N SER A 25 -12.37 -22.03 15.64
CA SER A 25 -11.92 -21.71 14.29
C SER A 25 -11.53 -20.23 14.18
N ASP A 26 -10.34 -19.98 13.67
CA ASP A 26 -9.75 -18.68 13.38
C ASP A 26 -9.32 -18.65 11.90
N TYR A 27 -9.91 -17.76 11.09
CA TYR A 27 -9.76 -17.78 9.64
C TYR A 27 -9.95 -16.40 8.98
N SER A 28 -9.88 -16.34 7.65
CA SER A 28 -9.93 -15.09 6.86
C SER A 28 -8.98 -14.03 7.37
N PRO A 29 -7.66 -14.28 7.39
CA PRO A 29 -6.70 -13.28 7.84
C PRO A 29 -6.64 -12.11 6.86
N VAL A 30 -6.67 -10.89 7.40
CA VAL A 30 -6.49 -9.63 6.69
C VAL A 30 -5.33 -8.88 7.33
N ILE A 31 -4.33 -8.48 6.57
CA ILE A 31 -3.16 -7.78 7.09
C ILE A 31 -3.01 -6.39 6.47
N SER A 32 -2.51 -5.42 7.25
CA SER A 32 -2.04 -4.15 6.71
C SER A 32 -0.81 -4.35 5.80
N ALA A 33 -0.59 -3.47 4.84
CA ALA A 33 0.52 -3.59 3.90
C ALA A 33 1.89 -3.64 4.59
N ASP A 34 2.05 -2.95 5.73
CA ASP A 34 3.26 -2.97 6.56
C ASP A 34 3.28 -4.11 7.59
N GLU A 35 2.30 -5.01 7.53
CA GLU A 35 2.20 -6.16 8.45
C GLU A 35 2.15 -5.76 9.94
N SER A 36 1.66 -4.56 10.24
CA SER A 36 1.54 -4.07 11.63
C SER A 36 0.21 -4.40 12.30
N VAL A 37 -0.83 -4.67 11.51
CA VAL A 37 -2.19 -5.01 11.96
C VAL A 37 -2.65 -6.28 11.27
N MET A 38 -3.29 -7.17 12.03
CA MET A 38 -4.03 -8.32 11.52
C MET A 38 -5.46 -8.25 12.05
N LEU A 39 -6.41 -8.36 11.12
CA LEU A 39 -7.81 -8.64 11.40
C LEU A 39 -8.09 -10.07 10.95
N PHE A 40 -9.00 -10.74 11.62
CA PHE A 40 -9.40 -12.10 11.25
C PHE A 40 -10.77 -12.44 11.81
N THR A 41 -11.40 -13.45 11.30
CA THR A 41 -12.68 -13.96 11.74
C THR A 41 -12.47 -15.05 12.77
N SER A 42 -13.26 -15.03 13.84
CA SER A 42 -13.19 -16.07 14.88
C SER A 42 -14.56 -16.39 15.46
N ARG A 43 -14.77 -17.66 15.78
CA ARG A 43 -15.96 -18.16 16.48
C ARG A 43 -15.71 -18.38 17.98
N ARG A 44 -14.72 -17.70 18.56
CA ARG A 44 -14.41 -17.80 19.98
C ARG A 44 -15.46 -17.07 20.84
N PRO A 45 -15.73 -17.52 22.08
CA PRO A 45 -16.62 -16.85 23.01
C PRO A 45 -16.14 -15.43 23.31
N GLY A 46 -17.09 -14.57 23.73
CA GLY A 46 -16.80 -13.16 24.03
C GLY A 46 -17.00 -12.22 22.84
N GLY A 47 -17.72 -12.67 21.83
CA GLY A 47 -18.22 -11.87 20.71
C GLY A 47 -19.33 -10.90 21.14
N VAL A 48 -19.83 -10.12 20.17
CA VAL A 48 -20.90 -9.13 20.38
C VAL A 48 -22.23 -9.80 20.70
N ASN A 49 -22.52 -10.93 20.04
CA ASN A 49 -23.68 -11.75 20.38
C ASN A 49 -23.30 -12.80 21.44
N PRO A 50 -23.85 -12.74 22.66
CA PRO A 50 -23.57 -13.72 23.72
C PRO A 50 -24.29 -15.07 23.50
N GLU A 51 -25.28 -15.13 22.60
CA GLU A 51 -26.03 -16.34 22.30
C GLU A 51 -25.23 -17.23 21.33
N LEU A 52 -25.53 -18.52 21.36
CA LEU A 52 -25.00 -19.46 20.38
C LEU A 52 -25.87 -19.45 19.12
N CYS A 53 -25.25 -19.67 17.98
CA CYS A 53 -25.95 -19.82 16.72
C CYS A 53 -26.86 -21.09 16.79
N PRO A 54 -28.18 -20.96 16.52
CA PRO A 54 -29.12 -22.09 16.65
C PRO A 54 -28.82 -23.25 15.67
N GLU A 55 -28.12 -22.98 14.58
CA GLU A 55 -27.86 -23.94 13.50
C GLU A 55 -26.81 -24.98 13.87
N ASP A 56 -25.77 -24.55 14.63
CA ASP A 56 -24.62 -25.40 14.94
C ASP A 56 -24.17 -25.37 16.41
N ASN A 57 -24.83 -24.58 17.24
CA ASN A 57 -24.54 -24.41 18.66
C ASN A 57 -23.12 -23.91 18.97
N LEU A 58 -22.54 -23.10 18.06
CA LEU A 58 -21.27 -22.41 18.24
C LEU A 58 -21.51 -20.90 18.40
N SER A 59 -20.50 -20.17 18.86
CA SER A 59 -20.55 -18.68 18.87
C SER A 59 -20.69 -18.15 17.44
N TYR A 60 -21.36 -17.01 17.30
CA TYR A 60 -21.38 -16.27 16.03
C TYR A 60 -19.96 -15.84 15.65
N GLU A 61 -19.74 -15.69 14.37
CA GLU A 61 -18.51 -15.16 13.82
C GLU A 61 -18.40 -13.66 14.11
N ASP A 62 -17.29 -13.28 14.69
CA ASP A 62 -16.91 -11.87 14.90
C ASP A 62 -15.53 -11.61 14.34
N ILE A 63 -15.26 -10.33 14.05
CA ILE A 63 -13.96 -9.85 13.63
C ILE A 63 -13.12 -9.52 14.86
N TRP A 64 -11.94 -10.09 14.89
CA TRP A 64 -10.92 -9.89 15.91
C TRP A 64 -9.71 -9.19 15.32
N MET A 65 -8.95 -8.47 16.16
CA MET A 65 -7.79 -7.70 15.74
C MET A 65 -6.60 -7.96 16.66
N SER A 66 -5.43 -8.06 16.08
CA SER A 66 -4.15 -8.00 16.76
C SER A 66 -3.22 -6.98 16.09
N THR A 67 -2.31 -6.42 16.87
CA THR A 67 -1.28 -5.50 16.36
C THR A 67 0.11 -6.04 16.65
N LYS A 68 1.08 -5.71 15.82
CA LYS A 68 2.46 -6.15 15.97
C LYS A 68 3.25 -5.16 16.82
N VAL A 69 3.75 -5.60 17.96
CA VAL A 69 4.64 -4.82 18.85
C VAL A 69 5.97 -5.53 18.97
N LYS A 70 7.06 -4.85 18.66
CA LYS A 70 8.42 -5.43 18.64
C LYS A 70 8.50 -6.76 17.87
N LYS A 71 7.87 -6.80 16.68
CA LYS A 71 7.79 -7.96 15.78
C LYS A 71 6.99 -9.16 16.31
N LYS A 72 6.22 -9.02 17.38
CA LYS A 72 5.33 -10.05 17.93
C LYS A 72 3.88 -9.58 17.88
N TRP A 73 2.97 -10.47 17.56
CA TRP A 73 1.54 -10.22 17.66
C TRP A 73 1.12 -10.07 19.13
N THR A 74 0.24 -9.13 19.41
CA THR A 74 -0.43 -8.99 20.70
C THR A 74 -1.60 -9.96 20.79
N VAL A 75 -2.08 -10.23 22.00
CA VAL A 75 -3.30 -11.03 22.18
C VAL A 75 -4.45 -10.36 21.41
N ALA A 76 -5.14 -11.16 20.61
CA ALA A 76 -6.26 -10.69 19.80
C ALA A 76 -7.42 -10.19 20.67
N ARG A 77 -8.07 -9.13 20.20
CA ARG A 77 -9.24 -8.54 20.84
C ARG A 77 -10.38 -8.42 19.84
N ASN A 78 -11.62 -8.60 20.30
CA ASN A 78 -12.80 -8.32 19.49
C ASN A 78 -12.82 -6.83 19.13
N ILE A 79 -13.07 -6.48 17.86
CA ILE A 79 -13.14 -5.07 17.45
C ILE A 79 -14.44 -4.40 17.89
N GLY A 80 -15.45 -5.18 18.29
CA GLY A 80 -16.70 -4.72 18.90
C GLY A 80 -17.65 -4.00 17.94
N THR A 81 -18.69 -3.43 18.54
CA THR A 81 -19.61 -2.56 17.83
C THR A 81 -18.95 -1.24 17.44
N PRO A 82 -19.35 -0.61 16.33
CA PRO A 82 -20.50 -0.97 15.47
C PRO A 82 -20.19 -1.96 14.33
N VAL A 83 -18.95 -2.44 14.20
CA VAL A 83 -18.57 -3.33 13.09
C VAL A 83 -19.13 -4.73 13.27
N ASN A 84 -18.82 -5.34 14.42
CA ASN A 84 -19.46 -6.59 14.79
C ASN A 84 -20.89 -6.33 15.26
N ILE A 85 -21.83 -7.06 14.72
CA ILE A 85 -23.26 -7.02 15.06
C ILE A 85 -23.73 -8.41 15.50
N ALA A 86 -24.96 -8.54 15.96
CA ALA A 86 -25.53 -9.81 16.46
C ALA A 86 -25.85 -10.82 15.33
N LYS A 87 -24.97 -10.94 14.31
CA LYS A 87 -25.00 -11.85 13.17
C LYS A 87 -23.60 -12.40 12.91
N HIS A 88 -23.44 -13.21 11.89
CA HIS A 88 -22.13 -13.60 11.40
C HIS A 88 -21.44 -12.40 10.73
N ASN A 89 -20.24 -12.05 11.19
CA ASN A 89 -19.41 -10.95 10.67
C ASN A 89 -18.02 -11.50 10.34
N SER A 90 -17.55 -11.26 9.11
CA SER A 90 -16.21 -11.70 8.70
C SER A 90 -15.37 -10.53 8.18
N ALA A 91 -14.07 -10.57 8.49
CA ALA A 91 -13.08 -9.66 7.92
C ALA A 91 -12.79 -10.06 6.47
N ILE A 92 -12.84 -9.10 5.55
CA ILE A 92 -12.64 -9.36 4.11
C ILE A 92 -11.36 -8.72 3.61
N CYS A 93 -11.22 -7.41 3.67
CA CYS A 93 -9.98 -6.73 3.29
C CYS A 93 -9.88 -5.32 3.88
N LEU A 94 -8.64 -4.81 3.92
CA LEU A 94 -8.33 -3.40 4.21
C LEU A 94 -8.04 -2.66 2.91
N SER A 95 -8.35 -1.35 2.88
CA SER A 95 -7.80 -0.46 1.87
C SER A 95 -6.27 -0.36 1.97
N PRO A 96 -5.57 0.04 0.90
CA PRO A 96 -4.10 0.12 0.90
C PRO A 96 -3.50 0.99 2.01
N ASP A 97 -4.22 2.03 2.42
CA ASP A 97 -3.86 2.94 3.53
C ASP A 97 -4.34 2.45 4.91
N GLY A 98 -5.09 1.34 4.96
CA GLY A 98 -5.63 0.76 6.20
C GLY A 98 -6.76 1.56 6.84
N GLN A 99 -7.36 2.53 6.13
CA GLN A 99 -8.42 3.39 6.68
C GLN A 99 -9.84 2.89 6.36
N LEU A 100 -9.98 1.95 5.42
CA LEU A 100 -11.26 1.32 5.09
C LEU A 100 -11.18 -0.18 5.37
N LEU A 101 -12.21 -0.73 5.97
CA LEU A 101 -12.39 -2.16 6.22
C LEU A 101 -13.63 -2.64 5.48
N VAL A 102 -13.46 -3.59 4.57
CA VAL A 102 -14.57 -4.35 3.99
C VAL A 102 -14.86 -5.55 4.89
N THR A 103 -16.14 -5.73 5.19
CA THR A 103 -16.65 -6.83 6.01
C THR A 103 -17.75 -7.57 5.28
N TYR A 104 -17.89 -8.84 5.56
CA TYR A 104 -19.04 -9.63 5.17
C TYR A 104 -20.04 -9.67 6.32
N VAL A 105 -21.32 -9.59 5.98
CA VAL A 105 -22.43 -9.80 6.91
C VAL A 105 -23.42 -10.77 6.26
N ASP A 106 -23.91 -11.73 7.03
CA ASP A 106 -24.93 -12.68 6.58
C ASP A 106 -26.31 -11.98 6.48
N GLU A 107 -26.44 -11.18 5.41
CA GLU A 107 -27.68 -10.52 4.98
C GLU A 107 -27.89 -10.73 3.49
N ASN A 108 -29.15 -10.91 3.04
CA ASN A 108 -29.53 -11.07 1.64
C ASN A 108 -28.81 -12.20 0.86
N GLY A 109 -28.29 -13.20 1.55
CA GLY A 109 -27.47 -14.27 0.96
C GLY A 109 -25.98 -14.06 1.17
N GLY A 110 -25.58 -12.95 1.79
CA GLY A 110 -24.19 -12.62 2.13
C GLY A 110 -23.66 -11.40 1.38
N ASP A 111 -23.83 -10.23 2.00
CA ASP A 111 -23.46 -8.93 1.41
C ASP A 111 -22.12 -8.41 1.97
N LEU A 112 -21.43 -7.61 1.16
CA LEU A 112 -20.24 -6.85 1.56
C LEU A 112 -20.63 -5.45 2.06
N PHE A 113 -19.98 -5.04 3.14
CA PHE A 113 -20.14 -3.74 3.80
C PHE A 113 -18.79 -3.07 3.93
N ILE A 114 -18.77 -1.75 4.13
CA ILE A 114 -17.56 -0.98 4.31
C ILE A 114 -17.65 -0.08 5.55
N SER A 115 -16.57 -0.04 6.34
CA SER A 115 -16.39 0.85 7.50
C SER A 115 -15.16 1.72 7.31
N GLU A 116 -15.22 2.97 7.75
CA GLU A 116 -14.09 3.91 7.78
C GLU A 116 -13.47 3.95 9.19
N LEU A 117 -12.15 3.95 9.27
CA LEU A 117 -11.44 4.12 10.53
C LEU A 117 -11.34 5.61 10.88
N LYS A 118 -12.12 6.05 11.88
CA LYS A 118 -12.06 7.42 12.43
C LYS A 118 -11.34 7.42 13.76
N GLY A 119 -10.10 7.87 13.73
CA GLY A 119 -9.23 7.77 14.90
C GLY A 119 -8.91 6.32 15.24
N MET A 120 -9.39 5.85 16.36
CA MET A 120 -9.19 4.48 16.84
C MET A 120 -10.46 3.61 16.75
N THR A 121 -11.52 4.13 16.15
CA THR A 121 -12.83 3.47 16.07
C THR A 121 -13.30 3.37 14.63
N TRP A 122 -13.91 2.24 14.29
CA TRP A 122 -14.54 2.04 13.01
C TRP A 122 -15.95 2.66 12.98
N THR A 123 -16.36 3.22 11.85
CA THR A 123 -17.74 3.66 11.64
C THR A 123 -18.68 2.45 11.52
N LYS A 124 -19.99 2.71 11.64
CA LYS A 124 -21.00 1.68 11.33
C LYS A 124 -20.81 1.22 9.88
N PRO A 125 -20.80 -0.11 9.61
CA PRO A 125 -20.71 -0.64 8.26
C PRO A 125 -21.84 -0.15 7.35
N GLU A 126 -21.50 0.30 6.15
CA GLU A 126 -22.44 0.69 5.11
C GLU A 126 -22.41 -0.35 3.98
N ASN A 127 -23.59 -0.78 3.52
CA ASN A 127 -23.72 -1.74 2.42
C ASN A 127 -23.11 -1.16 1.14
N LEU A 128 -22.29 -1.95 0.42
CA LEU A 128 -21.61 -1.50 -0.82
C LEU A 128 -22.59 -1.27 -2.00
N GLY A 129 -23.84 -1.67 -1.83
CA GLY A 129 -24.91 -1.42 -2.79
C GLY A 129 -24.87 -2.37 -3.99
N LYS A 130 -25.89 -2.22 -4.86
CA LYS A 130 -26.19 -3.16 -5.97
C LYS A 130 -25.11 -3.24 -7.08
N ALA A 131 -24.13 -2.37 -7.08
CA ALA A 131 -23.01 -2.45 -8.00
C ALA A 131 -22.04 -3.57 -7.61
N VAL A 132 -21.88 -3.81 -6.31
CA VAL A 132 -21.05 -4.86 -5.72
C VAL A 132 -21.91 -6.03 -5.24
N ASN A 133 -22.87 -5.77 -4.36
CA ASN A 133 -23.75 -6.78 -3.81
C ASN A 133 -24.86 -7.18 -4.80
N SER A 134 -25.20 -8.45 -4.82
CA SER A 134 -26.24 -9.00 -5.70
C SER A 134 -27.33 -9.74 -4.88
N SER A 135 -28.11 -10.58 -5.51
CA SER A 135 -28.95 -11.55 -4.81
C SER A 135 -28.22 -12.88 -4.53
N GLY A 136 -26.97 -12.94 -4.90
CA GLY A 136 -26.08 -14.06 -4.66
C GLY A 136 -25.20 -13.84 -3.42
N HIS A 137 -24.12 -14.58 -3.36
CA HIS A 137 -23.17 -14.60 -2.26
C HIS A 137 -21.85 -13.90 -2.68
N GLU A 138 -21.39 -12.93 -1.89
CA GLU A 138 -20.15 -12.20 -2.11
C GLU A 138 -19.16 -12.47 -0.95
N PRO A 139 -18.39 -13.59 -0.97
CA PRO A 139 -17.60 -14.04 0.18
C PRO A 139 -16.26 -13.33 0.36
N SER A 140 -15.69 -12.75 -0.68
CA SER A 140 -14.35 -12.14 -0.61
C SER A 140 -14.18 -10.94 -1.52
N ALA A 141 -13.24 -10.04 -1.14
CA ALA A 141 -12.89 -8.87 -1.92
C ALA A 141 -11.45 -8.39 -1.63
N SER A 142 -10.91 -7.55 -2.51
CA SER A 142 -9.61 -6.91 -2.34
C SER A 142 -9.52 -5.61 -3.13
N PHE A 143 -8.94 -4.56 -2.54
CA PHE A 143 -8.71 -3.29 -3.24
C PHE A 143 -7.48 -3.34 -4.14
N SER A 144 -7.51 -2.57 -5.24
CA SER A 144 -6.30 -2.20 -5.97
C SER A 144 -5.39 -1.30 -5.10
N TYR A 145 -4.09 -1.22 -5.46
CA TYR A 145 -3.10 -0.45 -4.70
C TYR A 145 -3.42 1.05 -4.55
N ASP A 146 -4.20 1.61 -5.47
CA ASP A 146 -4.63 3.01 -5.49
C ASP A 146 -6.04 3.21 -4.88
N GLY A 147 -6.66 2.13 -4.41
CA GLY A 147 -8.00 2.15 -3.82
C GLY A 147 -9.14 2.47 -4.80
N LYS A 148 -8.89 2.44 -6.12
CA LYS A 148 -9.87 2.81 -7.15
C LYS A 148 -10.66 1.65 -7.73
N ILE A 149 -10.23 0.42 -7.50
CA ILE A 149 -10.90 -0.79 -7.95
C ILE A 149 -11.10 -1.70 -6.76
N LEU A 150 -12.30 -2.25 -6.64
CA LEU A 150 -12.58 -3.37 -5.76
C LEU A 150 -12.75 -4.63 -6.63
N TYR A 151 -11.87 -5.59 -6.44
CA TYR A 151 -12.04 -6.96 -6.94
C TYR A 151 -12.86 -7.73 -5.91
N PHE A 152 -13.78 -8.56 -6.32
CA PHE A 152 -14.61 -9.34 -5.41
C PHE A 152 -15.14 -10.59 -6.08
N VAL A 153 -15.47 -11.57 -5.28
CA VAL A 153 -16.06 -12.83 -5.70
C VAL A 153 -17.58 -12.74 -5.62
N SER A 154 -18.29 -13.36 -6.56
CA SER A 154 -19.75 -13.41 -6.55
C SER A 154 -20.28 -14.60 -7.38
N ASP A 155 -21.35 -15.24 -6.91
CA ASP A 155 -22.10 -16.26 -7.64
C ASP A 155 -23.30 -15.67 -8.42
N ARG A 156 -23.28 -14.36 -8.69
CA ARG A 156 -24.32 -13.65 -9.45
C ARG A 156 -24.56 -14.28 -10.82
N LYS A 157 -25.81 -14.24 -11.27
CA LYS A 157 -26.20 -14.77 -12.58
C LYS A 157 -25.39 -14.15 -13.72
N GLY A 158 -24.96 -14.99 -14.66
CA GLY A 158 -24.21 -14.59 -15.86
C GLY A 158 -22.70 -14.71 -15.72
N GLY A 159 -22.21 -15.37 -14.68
CA GLY A 159 -20.82 -15.83 -14.56
C GLY A 159 -20.49 -17.00 -15.47
N LEU A 160 -19.25 -17.47 -15.38
CA LEU A 160 -18.73 -18.64 -16.09
C LEU A 160 -18.94 -19.93 -15.30
N GLY A 161 -18.77 -19.86 -13.96
CA GLY A 161 -18.85 -20.98 -13.06
C GLY A 161 -19.81 -20.76 -11.90
N GLY A 162 -19.47 -21.33 -10.73
CA GLY A 162 -20.20 -21.12 -9.49
C GLY A 162 -19.97 -19.70 -8.96
N HIS A 163 -18.84 -19.50 -8.31
CA HIS A 163 -18.34 -18.17 -7.95
C HIS A 163 -17.32 -17.70 -8.99
N ASP A 164 -17.44 -16.47 -9.42
CA ASP A 164 -16.47 -15.81 -10.31
C ASP A 164 -15.89 -14.56 -9.67
N ILE A 165 -14.70 -14.17 -10.09
CA ILE A 165 -14.08 -12.90 -9.70
C ILE A 165 -14.58 -11.80 -10.63
N TYR A 166 -15.10 -10.73 -10.02
CA TYR A 166 -15.53 -9.50 -10.67
C TYR A 166 -14.68 -8.33 -10.19
N TYR A 167 -14.79 -7.20 -10.88
CA TYR A 167 -14.28 -5.93 -10.37
C TYR A 167 -15.30 -4.81 -10.57
N SER A 168 -15.23 -3.81 -9.68
CA SER A 168 -15.98 -2.57 -9.79
C SER A 168 -15.03 -1.39 -9.60
N VAL A 169 -15.16 -0.38 -10.48
CA VAL A 169 -14.39 0.87 -10.40
C VAL A 169 -15.08 1.81 -9.44
N ILE A 170 -14.32 2.49 -8.61
CA ILE A 170 -14.80 3.55 -7.72
C ILE A 170 -14.61 4.88 -8.46
N ASN A 171 -15.73 5.55 -8.82
CA ASN A 171 -15.69 6.81 -9.54
C ASN A 171 -15.27 8.00 -8.65
N GLU A 172 -15.13 9.18 -9.25
CA GLU A 172 -14.71 10.41 -8.55
C GLU A 172 -15.65 10.84 -7.40
N LYS A 173 -16.88 10.33 -7.37
CA LYS A 173 -17.86 10.55 -6.29
C LYS A 173 -17.76 9.49 -5.18
N GLY A 174 -16.79 8.60 -5.24
CA GLY A 174 -16.61 7.50 -4.29
C GLY A 174 -17.66 6.39 -4.43
N LYS A 175 -18.36 6.29 -5.57
CA LYS A 175 -19.39 5.27 -5.80
C LYS A 175 -18.86 4.16 -6.68
N PHE A 176 -19.25 2.94 -6.37
CA PHE A 176 -18.97 1.75 -7.18
C PHE A 176 -19.75 1.79 -8.50
N GLU A 177 -19.07 1.51 -9.59
CA GLU A 177 -19.66 1.34 -10.90
C GLU A 177 -20.10 -0.12 -11.11
N LYS A 178 -20.85 -0.37 -12.18
CA LYS A 178 -21.36 -1.72 -12.50
C LYS A 178 -20.22 -2.74 -12.51
N ALA A 179 -20.42 -3.85 -11.82
CA ALA A 179 -19.48 -4.96 -11.79
C ALA A 179 -19.21 -5.54 -13.19
N VAL A 180 -17.95 -5.87 -13.43
CA VAL A 180 -17.46 -6.50 -14.65
C VAL A 180 -16.79 -7.83 -14.28
N ASN A 181 -17.21 -8.92 -14.94
CA ASN A 181 -16.58 -10.24 -14.78
C ASN A 181 -15.17 -10.22 -15.37
N LEU A 182 -14.17 -10.77 -14.66
CA LEU A 182 -12.79 -10.84 -15.18
C LEU A 182 -12.64 -11.79 -16.37
N GLY A 183 -13.53 -12.78 -16.49
CA GLY A 183 -13.48 -13.77 -17.55
C GLY A 183 -12.26 -14.68 -17.49
N ALA A 184 -12.07 -15.47 -18.56
CA ALA A 184 -10.88 -16.29 -18.71
C ALA A 184 -9.65 -15.39 -18.99
N PRO A 185 -8.44 -15.78 -18.51
CA PRO A 185 -8.10 -17.09 -17.93
C PRO A 185 -8.28 -17.17 -16.40
N ILE A 186 -8.87 -16.15 -15.76
CA ILE A 186 -9.02 -16.09 -14.29
C ILE A 186 -10.18 -16.97 -13.86
N ASN A 187 -11.39 -16.62 -14.34
CA ASN A 187 -12.61 -17.37 -14.02
C ASN A 187 -12.72 -18.62 -14.89
N SER A 188 -13.27 -19.67 -14.30
CA SER A 188 -13.43 -20.99 -14.90
C SER A 188 -14.89 -21.47 -14.80
N GLU A 189 -15.20 -22.64 -15.33
CA GLU A 189 -16.50 -23.30 -15.15
C GLU A 189 -16.72 -23.85 -13.73
N TYR A 190 -15.70 -23.80 -12.88
CA TYR A 190 -15.72 -24.24 -11.48
C TYR A 190 -16.07 -23.08 -10.55
N GLY A 191 -15.33 -22.87 -9.49
CA GLY A 191 -15.53 -21.74 -8.58
C GLY A 191 -14.21 -21.15 -8.17
N GLU A 192 -14.18 -19.83 -8.10
CA GLU A 192 -13.08 -19.02 -7.59
C GLU A 192 -13.46 -18.38 -6.25
N ASP A 193 -12.49 -18.16 -5.36
CA ASP A 193 -12.69 -17.52 -4.06
C ASP A 193 -11.40 -16.83 -3.56
N GLY A 194 -11.45 -16.17 -2.40
CA GLY A 194 -10.30 -15.68 -1.65
C GLY A 194 -9.41 -14.72 -2.45
N VAL A 195 -9.98 -13.77 -3.21
CA VAL A 195 -9.21 -12.84 -4.05
C VAL A 195 -8.37 -11.88 -3.23
N PHE A 196 -7.09 -11.77 -3.58
CA PHE A 196 -6.12 -10.84 -2.97
C PHE A 196 -5.26 -10.16 -4.02
N MET A 197 -5.33 -8.82 -4.08
CA MET A 197 -4.47 -8.00 -4.92
C MET A 197 -3.25 -7.52 -4.16
N MET A 198 -2.07 -7.80 -4.70
CA MET A 198 -0.82 -7.27 -4.15
C MET A 198 -0.74 -5.75 -4.32
N PRO A 199 -0.12 -5.05 -3.34
CA PRO A 199 0.13 -3.62 -3.44
C PRO A 199 1.11 -3.21 -4.56
N ASP A 200 1.69 -4.16 -5.29
CA ASP A 200 2.51 -3.90 -6.49
C ASP A 200 1.67 -3.50 -7.72
N GLY A 201 0.35 -3.57 -7.60
CA GLY A 201 -0.62 -3.20 -8.63
C GLY A 201 -0.69 -4.13 -9.84
N LYS A 202 -0.07 -5.31 -9.76
CA LYS A 202 0.04 -6.25 -10.87
C LYS A 202 -0.28 -7.69 -10.51
N THR A 203 0.05 -8.11 -9.30
CA THR A 203 -0.05 -9.51 -8.88
C THR A 203 -1.36 -9.77 -8.15
N MET A 204 -2.10 -10.78 -8.56
CA MET A 204 -3.30 -11.27 -7.91
C MET A 204 -3.07 -12.71 -7.43
N TYR A 205 -3.49 -12.98 -6.21
CA TYR A 205 -3.67 -14.34 -5.69
C TYR A 205 -5.15 -14.59 -5.50
N TYR A 206 -5.57 -15.83 -5.72
CA TYR A 206 -6.96 -16.25 -5.49
C TYR A 206 -7.01 -17.76 -5.37
N SER A 207 -8.08 -18.29 -4.82
CA SER A 207 -8.33 -19.73 -4.73
C SER A 207 -9.25 -20.16 -5.87
N SER A 208 -9.01 -21.35 -6.43
CA SER A 208 -9.86 -21.93 -7.48
C SER A 208 -9.97 -23.45 -7.35
N LYS A 209 -11.11 -23.98 -7.73
CA LYS A 209 -11.36 -25.43 -7.95
C LYS A 209 -11.11 -25.86 -9.40
N GLY A 210 -10.56 -24.95 -10.22
CA GLY A 210 -10.35 -25.16 -11.64
C GLY A 210 -9.24 -26.16 -11.97
N PRO A 211 -8.93 -26.31 -13.27
CA PRO A 211 -7.90 -27.24 -13.71
C PRO A 211 -6.53 -26.95 -13.14
N GLY A 212 -5.84 -27.98 -12.68
CA GLY A 212 -4.50 -27.87 -12.11
C GLY A 212 -4.46 -27.85 -10.59
N THR A 213 -5.60 -28.02 -9.91
CA THR A 213 -5.66 -28.17 -8.46
C THR A 213 -5.08 -29.49 -7.98
N ILE A 214 -4.62 -29.50 -6.74
CA ILE A 214 -4.11 -30.68 -6.02
C ILE A 214 -5.24 -31.34 -5.25
N GLY A 215 -6.13 -30.53 -4.67
CA GLY A 215 -7.22 -30.94 -3.82
C GLY A 215 -8.53 -30.22 -4.13
N GLY A 216 -9.10 -29.57 -3.12
CA GLY A 216 -10.28 -28.72 -3.22
C GLY A 216 -9.98 -27.38 -3.88
N PHE A 217 -10.15 -26.28 -3.15
CA PHE A 217 -9.62 -24.98 -3.56
C PHE A 217 -8.11 -24.94 -3.38
N ASP A 218 -7.39 -24.59 -4.43
CA ASP A 218 -5.96 -24.32 -4.39
C ASP A 218 -5.69 -22.82 -4.63
N ILE A 219 -4.62 -22.31 -4.05
CA ILE A 219 -4.17 -20.94 -4.25
C ILE A 219 -3.40 -20.82 -5.57
N PHE A 220 -3.84 -19.90 -6.42
CA PHE A 220 -3.23 -19.55 -7.68
C PHE A 220 -2.68 -18.13 -7.64
N LYS A 221 -1.69 -17.87 -8.50
CA LYS A 221 -1.11 -16.56 -8.75
C LYS A 221 -1.26 -16.21 -10.23
N THR A 222 -1.59 -14.95 -10.51
CA THR A 222 -1.56 -14.39 -11.87
C THR A 222 -1.00 -12.97 -11.84
N THR A 223 -0.52 -12.49 -12.98
CA THR A 223 0.06 -11.14 -13.14
C THR A 223 -0.61 -10.38 -14.27
N LEU A 224 -0.86 -9.10 -14.03
CA LEU A 224 -1.40 -8.19 -15.03
C LEU A 224 -0.24 -7.50 -15.78
N GLU A 225 -0.11 -7.79 -17.07
CA GLU A 225 0.90 -7.20 -17.95
C GLU A 225 0.22 -6.56 -19.16
N ASN A 226 0.46 -5.28 -19.39
CA ASN A 226 -0.15 -4.52 -20.49
C ASN A 226 -1.68 -4.64 -20.58
N GLY A 227 -2.35 -4.73 -19.44
CA GLY A 227 -3.81 -4.85 -19.36
C GLY A 227 -4.35 -6.27 -19.58
N VAL A 228 -3.47 -7.28 -19.68
CA VAL A 228 -3.84 -8.69 -19.87
C VAL A 228 -3.35 -9.52 -18.69
N TRP A 229 -4.23 -10.36 -18.14
CA TRP A 229 -3.88 -11.30 -17.09
C TRP A 229 -3.13 -12.51 -17.67
N SER A 230 -2.03 -12.88 -17.03
CA SER A 230 -1.29 -14.10 -17.37
C SER A 230 -2.12 -15.34 -17.05
N LYS A 231 -1.73 -16.49 -17.67
CA LYS A 231 -2.28 -17.77 -17.25
C LYS A 231 -1.99 -17.98 -15.77
N PRO A 232 -3.00 -18.36 -14.96
CA PRO A 232 -2.80 -18.60 -13.53
C PRO A 232 -1.83 -19.76 -13.25
N GLU A 233 -0.99 -19.58 -12.25
CA GLU A 233 0.00 -20.56 -11.79
C GLU A 233 -0.42 -21.07 -10.40
N ASN A 234 -0.57 -22.38 -10.22
CA ASN A 234 -0.79 -23.00 -8.92
C ASN A 234 0.46 -22.82 -8.05
N LEU A 235 0.30 -22.37 -6.80
CA LEU A 235 1.43 -22.13 -5.90
C LEU A 235 2.17 -23.41 -5.47
N GLY A 236 1.57 -24.60 -5.69
CA GLY A 236 2.22 -25.87 -5.45
C GLY A 236 2.30 -26.27 -3.97
N ILE A 237 2.91 -27.44 -3.74
CA ILE A 237 3.12 -28.04 -2.43
C ILE A 237 4.35 -27.38 -1.77
N PRO A 238 4.37 -27.10 -0.43
CA PRO A 238 3.35 -27.46 0.55
C PRO A 238 2.30 -26.38 0.81
N ILE A 239 2.23 -25.32 0.00
CA ILE A 239 1.25 -24.23 0.19
C ILE A 239 -0.15 -24.78 -0.04
N ASN A 240 -0.35 -25.42 -1.19
CA ASN A 240 -1.59 -26.11 -1.52
C ASN A 240 -1.57 -27.55 -1.01
N THR A 241 -2.68 -27.98 -0.46
CA THR A 241 -2.89 -29.28 0.18
C THR A 241 -4.01 -30.09 -0.51
N PRO A 242 -4.30 -31.32 -0.12
CA PRO A 242 -5.49 -32.04 -0.62
C PRO A 242 -6.84 -31.46 -0.17
N ASP A 243 -6.85 -30.57 0.84
CA ASP A 243 -8.06 -29.92 1.36
C ASP A 243 -8.30 -28.57 0.66
N ASP A 244 -9.24 -27.75 1.18
CA ASP A 244 -9.48 -26.40 0.70
C ASP A 244 -8.45 -25.43 1.29
N ASP A 245 -7.66 -24.79 0.43
CA ASP A 245 -6.72 -23.72 0.75
C ASP A 245 -7.28 -22.38 0.26
N VAL A 246 -7.71 -21.53 1.19
CA VAL A 246 -8.44 -20.29 0.88
C VAL A 246 -7.93 -19.10 1.69
N PHE A 247 -8.32 -17.88 1.27
CA PHE A 247 -8.04 -16.62 1.97
C PHE A 247 -6.55 -16.35 2.20
N PHE A 248 -5.75 -16.59 1.15
CA PHE A 248 -4.33 -16.27 1.18
C PHE A 248 -4.10 -14.77 1.02
N VAL A 249 -3.33 -14.18 1.94
CA VAL A 249 -2.85 -12.80 1.87
C VAL A 249 -1.34 -12.76 2.02
N LEU A 250 -0.70 -11.77 1.40
CA LEU A 250 0.76 -11.62 1.41
C LEU A 250 1.14 -10.22 1.86
N SER A 251 2.14 -10.11 2.74
CA SER A 251 2.69 -8.82 3.14
C SER A 251 3.30 -8.07 1.95
N ALA A 252 3.31 -6.73 1.99
CA ALA A 252 3.81 -5.92 0.88
C ALA A 252 5.28 -6.21 0.53
N ASN A 253 6.09 -6.69 1.49
CA ASN A 253 7.47 -7.11 1.23
C ASN A 253 7.59 -8.47 0.52
N GLY A 254 6.47 -9.18 0.32
CA GLY A 254 6.44 -10.49 -0.33
C GLY A 254 7.09 -11.62 0.46
N ARG A 255 7.43 -11.41 1.73
CA ARG A 255 8.14 -12.38 2.55
C ARG A 255 7.22 -13.28 3.36
N HIS A 256 6.15 -12.72 3.90
CA HIS A 256 5.21 -13.44 4.76
C HIS A 256 3.83 -13.50 4.11
N GLY A 257 3.36 -14.71 3.88
CA GLY A 257 1.96 -14.98 3.57
C GLY A 257 1.20 -15.43 4.81
N TYR A 258 -0.11 -15.25 4.80
CA TYR A 258 -1.02 -15.75 5.83
C TYR A 258 -2.21 -16.41 5.16
N TYR A 259 -2.64 -17.53 5.71
CA TYR A 259 -3.83 -18.25 5.25
C TYR A 259 -4.40 -19.07 6.40
N SER A 260 -5.60 -19.57 6.25
CA SER A 260 -6.22 -20.47 7.22
C SER A 260 -6.24 -21.91 6.70
N SER A 261 -5.99 -22.85 7.59
CA SER A 261 -6.03 -24.28 7.28
C SER A 261 -6.57 -25.08 8.47
N SER A 262 -7.39 -26.09 8.18
CA SER A 262 -7.87 -27.07 9.15
C SER A 262 -7.10 -28.39 9.07
N SER A 263 -6.28 -28.58 8.05
CA SER A 263 -5.51 -29.82 7.80
C SER A 263 -4.22 -29.93 8.60
N MET A 264 -3.69 -28.81 9.10
CA MET A 264 -2.45 -28.76 9.87
C MET A 264 -2.72 -28.88 11.37
N LYS A 265 -1.73 -29.37 12.14
CA LYS A 265 -1.81 -29.37 13.60
C LYS A 265 -1.87 -27.93 14.13
N GLY A 266 -3.05 -27.55 14.62
CA GLY A 266 -3.34 -26.24 15.20
C GLY A 266 -3.82 -26.35 16.65
N TYR A 267 -4.47 -25.27 17.11
CA TYR A 267 -5.08 -25.18 18.44
C TYR A 267 -6.58 -25.47 18.40
N GLY A 268 -7.23 -25.25 17.25
CA GLY A 268 -8.69 -25.36 17.09
C GLY A 268 -9.12 -26.06 15.82
N GLY A 269 -10.27 -25.65 15.28
CA GLY A 269 -10.81 -26.14 14.02
C GLY A 269 -9.95 -25.68 12.83
N ALA A 270 -10.16 -24.47 12.35
CA ALA A 270 -9.25 -23.80 11.42
C ALA A 270 -8.33 -22.85 12.19
N ASP A 271 -7.06 -22.83 11.85
CA ASP A 271 -6.06 -21.94 12.42
C ASP A 271 -5.40 -21.09 11.33
N ILE A 272 -4.91 -19.93 11.70
CA ILE A 272 -4.12 -19.06 10.83
C ILE A 272 -2.66 -19.48 10.88
N PHE A 273 -2.09 -19.70 9.70
CA PHE A 273 -0.67 -20.03 9.52
C PHE A 273 0.05 -18.92 8.80
N ARG A 274 1.32 -18.77 9.11
CA ARG A 274 2.25 -17.86 8.42
C ARG A 274 3.17 -18.67 7.52
N LEU A 275 3.20 -18.31 6.25
CA LEU A 275 4.21 -18.78 5.32
C LEU A 275 5.39 -17.79 5.30
N THR A 276 6.59 -18.31 5.43
CA THR A 276 7.81 -17.53 5.16
C THR A 276 8.37 -18.01 3.83
N LEU A 277 8.22 -17.19 2.79
CA LEU A 277 8.72 -17.50 1.46
C LEU A 277 10.25 -17.39 1.44
N LEU A 278 10.92 -18.47 1.04
CA LEU A 278 12.36 -18.53 0.86
C LEU A 278 12.70 -18.28 -0.61
N GLY A 279 13.79 -17.56 -0.86
CA GLY A 279 14.31 -17.40 -2.22
C GLY A 279 14.76 -18.72 -2.86
N PRO A 280 15.13 -18.68 -4.15
CA PRO A 280 15.65 -19.85 -4.83
C PRO A 280 16.87 -20.40 -4.09
N GLU A 281 17.07 -21.71 -4.18
CA GLU A 281 18.25 -22.34 -3.60
C GLU A 281 19.51 -21.81 -4.26
N LYS A 282 20.51 -21.43 -3.46
CA LYS A 282 21.86 -21.18 -4.02
C LYS A 282 22.32 -22.47 -4.68
N GLN A 283 22.60 -22.39 -5.95
CA GLN A 283 23.30 -23.50 -6.59
C GLN A 283 24.63 -23.69 -5.83
N PRO A 284 24.94 -24.91 -5.35
CA PRO A 284 26.24 -25.16 -4.77
C PRO A 284 27.28 -24.75 -5.81
N MET A 285 28.18 -23.84 -5.48
CA MET A 285 29.36 -23.62 -6.32
C MET A 285 30.04 -24.98 -6.42
N LEU A 286 30.11 -25.52 -7.60
CA LEU A 286 30.88 -26.75 -7.87
C LEU A 286 32.30 -26.44 -7.43
N ASN A 287 32.71 -27.00 -6.28
CA ASN A 287 34.05 -26.90 -5.76
C ASN A 287 34.96 -27.63 -6.77
N THR A 288 35.63 -26.86 -7.58
CA THR A 288 36.81 -27.40 -8.30
C THR A 288 37.89 -27.67 -7.25
N GLU A 289 38.77 -28.64 -7.48
CA GLU A 289 39.89 -28.97 -6.58
C GLU A 289 40.70 -27.73 -6.20
N ASP A 290 40.84 -26.76 -7.10
CA ASP A 290 41.51 -25.48 -6.89
C ASP A 290 40.83 -24.60 -5.84
N GLN A 291 39.49 -24.65 -5.73
CA GLN A 291 38.76 -23.91 -4.68
C GLN A 291 38.88 -24.57 -3.30
N LEU A 292 38.93 -25.89 -3.22
CA LEU A 292 39.18 -26.62 -1.97
C LEU A 292 40.58 -26.30 -1.44
N LEU A 293 41.58 -26.19 -2.29
CA LEU A 293 42.92 -25.79 -1.92
C LEU A 293 43.02 -24.32 -1.47
N ALA A 294 42.28 -23.42 -2.15
CA ALA A 294 42.20 -22.00 -1.75
C ALA A 294 41.46 -21.81 -0.41
N MET A 295 40.44 -22.60 -0.12
CA MET A 295 39.74 -22.60 1.17
C MET A 295 40.61 -23.16 2.31
N ALA A 296 41.47 -24.15 2.03
CA ALA A 296 42.42 -24.70 3.04
C ALA A 296 43.56 -23.73 3.33
N ALA A 297 43.96 -22.90 2.35
CA ALA A 297 45.01 -21.89 2.52
C ALA A 297 44.55 -20.60 3.21
N ASN A 298 43.25 -20.27 3.12
CA ASN A 298 42.66 -19.10 3.78
C ASN A 298 41.49 -19.55 4.68
N PRO A 299 41.72 -19.69 6.00
CA PRO A 299 40.67 -20.09 6.92
C PRO A 299 39.50 -19.09 6.89
N ILE A 300 38.30 -19.61 6.82
CA ILE A 300 36.98 -18.96 6.59
C ILE A 300 36.60 -17.95 7.69
N SER A 301 37.47 -17.61 8.62
CA SER A 301 37.19 -16.74 9.78
C SER A 301 36.79 -15.28 9.42
N ASN A 302 36.97 -14.83 8.17
CA ASN A 302 36.65 -13.48 7.70
C ASN A 302 35.72 -13.40 6.47
N LEU A 303 35.20 -14.50 5.98
CA LEU A 303 34.15 -14.47 4.98
C LEU A 303 32.84 -14.07 5.68
N LYS A 304 32.36 -12.85 5.40
CA LYS A 304 30.94 -12.54 5.62
C LYS A 304 30.16 -13.67 4.97
N THR A 305 29.49 -14.48 5.76
CA THR A 305 28.49 -15.41 5.23
C THR A 305 27.54 -14.56 4.39
N GLU A 306 27.60 -14.73 3.07
CA GLU A 306 26.60 -14.09 2.22
C GLU A 306 25.24 -14.52 2.75
N GLY A 307 24.36 -13.55 3.01
CA GLY A 307 23.01 -13.81 3.50
C GLY A 307 22.31 -14.86 2.63
N ALA A 308 21.38 -15.61 3.19
CA ALA A 308 20.53 -16.51 2.44
C ALA A 308 19.99 -15.75 1.21
N VAL A 309 19.90 -16.44 0.04
CA VAL A 309 19.28 -15.84 -1.14
C VAL A 309 17.82 -15.55 -0.79
N GLU A 310 17.51 -14.29 -0.54
CA GLU A 310 16.15 -13.88 -0.29
C GLU A 310 15.31 -14.01 -1.56
N ALA A 311 14.04 -14.37 -1.42
CA ALA A 311 13.08 -14.27 -2.51
C ALA A 311 13.14 -12.84 -3.04
N LYS A 312 13.20 -12.66 -4.36
CA LYS A 312 13.06 -11.33 -4.95
C LYS A 312 11.68 -10.82 -4.54
N GLY A 313 11.65 -9.88 -3.58
CA GLY A 313 10.43 -9.24 -3.13
C GLY A 313 9.69 -8.53 -4.27
N PRO A 314 8.43 -8.15 -4.06
CA PRO A 314 7.69 -7.36 -5.04
C PRO A 314 8.43 -6.07 -5.36
N LYS A 315 8.33 -5.64 -6.59
CA LYS A 315 8.99 -4.43 -7.09
C LYS A 315 8.17 -3.21 -6.71
N MET A 316 8.36 -2.72 -5.49
CA MET A 316 7.63 -1.58 -4.96
C MET A 316 8.32 -0.94 -3.75
N ALA A 317 7.91 0.24 -3.39
CA ALA A 317 8.22 0.86 -2.11
C ALA A 317 6.97 1.05 -1.26
N LEU A 318 7.15 1.07 0.06
CA LEU A 318 6.13 1.42 1.03
C LEU A 318 6.55 2.71 1.72
N LEU A 319 5.73 3.76 1.59
CA LEU A 319 5.94 5.02 2.29
C LEU A 319 5.01 5.08 3.49
N LYS A 320 5.56 5.34 4.67
CA LYS A 320 4.80 5.47 5.92
C LYS A 320 5.40 6.51 6.84
N GLY A 321 4.62 7.03 7.76
CA GLY A 321 5.06 8.03 8.74
C GLY A 321 3.91 8.60 9.54
N VAL A 322 4.18 9.71 10.22
CA VAL A 322 3.21 10.46 11.02
C VAL A 322 3.15 11.89 10.53
N ILE A 323 1.93 12.44 10.43
CA ILE A 323 1.71 13.85 10.08
C ILE A 323 1.36 14.62 11.34
N THR A 324 2.09 15.72 11.57
CA THR A 324 1.95 16.57 12.74
C THR A 324 1.92 18.06 12.39
N ASP A 325 1.45 18.88 13.31
CA ASP A 325 1.66 20.34 13.28
C ASP A 325 3.11 20.63 13.66
N ALA A 326 3.81 21.40 12.84
CA ALA A 326 5.24 21.69 13.02
C ALA A 326 5.57 22.49 14.30
N LYS A 327 4.58 23.13 14.91
CA LYS A 327 4.76 24.01 16.08
C LYS A 327 4.28 23.35 17.37
N THR A 328 3.13 22.64 17.31
CA THR A 328 2.51 22.02 18.50
C THR A 328 2.84 20.55 18.64
N ASN A 329 3.33 19.89 17.58
CA ASN A 329 3.52 18.45 17.46
C ASN A 329 2.20 17.63 17.59
N GLU A 330 1.04 18.29 17.53
CA GLU A 330 -0.24 17.61 17.51
C GLU A 330 -0.38 16.81 16.22
N VAL A 331 -0.91 15.60 16.31
CA VAL A 331 -1.17 14.77 15.13
C VAL A 331 -2.27 15.37 14.25
N LEU A 332 -2.14 15.19 12.96
CA LEU A 332 -3.05 15.78 11.99
C LEU A 332 -3.65 14.72 11.07
N GLU A 333 -4.98 14.79 10.88
CA GLU A 333 -5.62 14.22 9.71
C GLU A 333 -5.37 15.14 8.52
N ALA A 334 -4.75 14.61 7.48
CA ALA A 334 -4.40 15.33 6.26
C ALA A 334 -4.64 14.46 5.03
N ASN A 335 -4.91 15.06 3.89
CA ASN A 335 -4.99 14.36 2.61
C ASN A 335 -3.59 14.19 2.02
N ILE A 336 -3.34 13.02 1.44
CA ILE A 336 -2.07 12.64 0.82
C ILE A 336 -2.37 12.26 -0.62
N ASP A 337 -2.01 13.14 -1.56
CA ASP A 337 -2.16 12.88 -2.99
C ASP A 337 -0.94 12.11 -3.50
N LEU A 338 -1.18 10.96 -4.09
CA LEU A 338 -0.20 10.20 -4.87
C LEU A 338 -0.31 10.61 -6.34
N ILE A 339 0.79 11.09 -6.91
CA ILE A 339 0.83 11.71 -8.24
C ILE A 339 1.82 10.94 -9.12
N ASP A 340 1.40 10.64 -10.34
CA ASP A 340 2.30 10.24 -11.43
C ASP A 340 2.86 11.51 -12.07
N ASN A 341 4.12 11.85 -11.77
CA ASN A 341 4.73 13.08 -12.25
C ASN A 341 4.94 13.09 -13.78
N GLU A 342 5.12 11.90 -14.39
CA GLU A 342 5.31 11.81 -15.85
C GLU A 342 4.01 12.10 -16.60
N LYS A 343 2.88 11.65 -16.05
CA LYS A 343 1.54 11.84 -16.65
C LYS A 343 0.83 13.08 -16.12
N ASN A 344 1.33 13.72 -15.09
CA ASN A 344 0.70 14.83 -14.37
C ASN A 344 -0.72 14.53 -13.88
N VAL A 345 -0.95 13.31 -13.35
CA VAL A 345 -2.26 12.89 -12.86
C VAL A 345 -2.18 12.47 -11.40
N VAL A 346 -3.21 12.80 -10.63
CA VAL A 346 -3.39 12.26 -9.28
C VAL A 346 -3.90 10.81 -9.42
N LEU A 347 -3.07 9.87 -9.01
CA LEU A 347 -3.40 8.44 -9.04
C LEU A 347 -4.41 8.10 -7.95
N ALA A 348 -4.17 8.57 -6.72
CA ALA A 348 -5.00 8.31 -5.55
C ALA A 348 -4.86 9.44 -4.54
N THR A 349 -5.85 9.56 -3.65
CA THR A 349 -5.79 10.41 -2.46
C THR A 349 -6.10 9.55 -1.24
N PHE A 350 -5.15 9.48 -0.33
CA PHE A 350 -5.25 8.79 0.96
C PHE A 350 -5.42 9.80 2.09
N LYS A 351 -5.71 9.31 3.30
CA LYS A 351 -5.77 10.15 4.50
C LYS A 351 -4.84 9.61 5.57
N SER A 352 -4.28 10.51 6.38
CA SER A 352 -3.67 10.10 7.64
C SER A 352 -4.76 9.89 8.70
N ASN A 353 -4.50 8.98 9.63
CA ASN A 353 -5.42 8.68 10.71
C ASN A 353 -5.60 9.89 11.65
N SER A 354 -6.83 10.26 11.96
CA SER A 354 -7.17 11.46 12.71
C SER A 354 -6.67 11.49 14.18
N SER A 355 -6.44 10.31 14.79
CA SER A 355 -5.98 10.20 16.19
C SER A 355 -4.50 9.92 16.33
N THR A 356 -3.86 9.34 15.31
CA THR A 356 -2.45 8.95 15.38
C THR A 356 -1.57 9.70 14.39
N GLY A 357 -2.16 10.41 13.42
CA GLY A 357 -1.46 11.04 12.32
C GLY A 357 -0.79 10.05 11.36
N ARG A 358 -0.88 8.75 11.60
CA ARG A 358 -0.21 7.72 10.79
C ARG A 358 -0.78 7.67 9.39
N TYR A 359 0.09 7.46 8.43
CA TYR A 359 -0.27 7.24 7.04
C TYR A 359 0.56 6.13 6.42
N LEU A 360 0.03 5.55 5.35
CA LEU A 360 0.65 4.49 4.58
C LEU A 360 0.29 4.69 3.10
N VAL A 361 1.29 4.60 2.22
CA VAL A 361 1.09 4.70 0.76
C VAL A 361 1.99 3.68 0.08
N THR A 362 1.43 2.92 -0.86
CA THR A 362 2.16 1.96 -1.68
C THR A 362 2.58 2.59 -3.00
N LEU A 363 3.83 2.34 -3.42
CA LEU A 363 4.46 2.93 -4.59
C LEU A 363 4.98 1.81 -5.52
N PRO A 364 4.16 1.28 -6.45
CA PRO A 364 4.62 0.30 -7.44
C PRO A 364 5.83 0.78 -8.24
N ALA A 365 6.75 -0.13 -8.60
CA ALA A 365 7.97 0.22 -9.33
C ALA A 365 7.72 0.74 -10.75
N GLY A 366 8.70 1.43 -11.30
CA GLY A 366 8.73 1.89 -12.69
C GLY A 366 8.12 3.26 -12.91
N LYS A 367 8.01 4.11 -11.85
CA LYS A 367 7.44 5.46 -11.97
C LYS A 367 8.16 6.49 -11.11
N ASN A 368 7.99 7.75 -11.52
CA ASN A 368 8.34 8.92 -10.73
C ASN A 368 7.08 9.44 -10.03
N TYR A 369 7.02 9.30 -8.70
CA TYR A 369 5.90 9.73 -7.89
C TYR A 369 6.14 11.07 -7.21
N GLY A 370 5.14 11.95 -7.31
CA GLY A 370 4.97 13.09 -6.42
C GLY A 370 4.05 12.70 -5.25
N ILE A 371 4.41 13.09 -4.05
CA ILE A 371 3.53 13.01 -2.89
C ILE A 371 3.24 14.42 -2.42
N ALA A 372 1.96 14.76 -2.25
CA ALA A 372 1.56 16.04 -1.68
C ALA A 372 0.66 15.84 -0.47
N VAL A 373 1.09 16.34 0.68
CA VAL A 373 0.32 16.29 1.93
C VAL A 373 -0.37 17.64 2.12
N ARG A 374 -1.70 17.63 2.25
CA ARG A 374 -2.53 18.83 2.31
C ARG A 374 -3.49 18.79 3.49
N LYS A 375 -3.62 19.94 4.17
CA LYS A 375 -4.64 20.19 5.19
C LYS A 375 -5.03 21.65 5.15
N ASP A 376 -6.32 21.95 5.32
CA ASP A 376 -6.83 23.33 5.35
C ASP A 376 -6.16 24.15 6.46
N GLY A 377 -5.75 25.36 6.14
CA GLY A 377 -5.02 26.25 7.05
C GLY A 377 -3.52 25.97 7.17
N TYR A 378 -3.00 24.96 6.47
CA TYR A 378 -1.59 24.62 6.44
C TYR A 378 -0.99 24.79 5.03
N LEU A 379 0.31 25.01 4.98
CA LEU A 379 1.08 24.89 3.76
C LEU A 379 1.18 23.41 3.39
N PHE A 380 1.06 23.11 2.11
CA PHE A 380 1.25 21.74 1.65
C PHE A 380 2.73 21.32 1.76
N HIS A 381 2.95 20.02 1.95
CA HIS A 381 4.28 19.41 1.93
C HIS A 381 4.40 18.53 0.69
N SER A 382 5.54 18.58 0.01
CA SER A 382 5.82 17.78 -1.18
C SER A 382 7.02 16.87 -0.97
N GLU A 383 6.94 15.65 -1.49
CA GLU A 383 8.04 14.71 -1.64
C GLU A 383 8.08 14.17 -3.08
N ASN A 384 9.26 13.70 -3.49
CA ASN A 384 9.47 13.04 -4.77
C ASN A 384 10.13 11.67 -4.55
N PHE A 385 9.60 10.64 -5.20
CA PHE A 385 10.12 9.27 -5.13
C PHE A 385 10.24 8.69 -6.55
N ILE A 386 11.45 8.38 -6.96
CA ILE A 386 11.70 7.66 -8.20
C ILE A 386 11.92 6.19 -7.83
N ILE A 387 10.98 5.34 -8.20
CA ILE A 387 11.06 3.91 -7.94
C ILE A 387 11.46 3.20 -9.23
N ASP A 388 12.70 2.73 -9.30
CA ASP A 388 13.23 2.03 -10.48
C ASP A 388 12.38 0.79 -10.81
N ILE A 389 12.23 0.47 -12.09
CA ILE A 389 11.47 -0.70 -12.56
C ILE A 389 12.00 -2.02 -12.03
N ASN A 390 13.28 -2.07 -11.65
CA ASN A 390 13.95 -3.22 -11.07
C ASN A 390 14.20 -3.09 -9.56
N ALA A 391 13.64 -2.03 -8.93
CA ALA A 391 13.76 -1.83 -7.49
C ALA A 391 13.28 -3.08 -6.74
N THR A 392 14.01 -3.47 -5.70
CA THR A 392 13.52 -4.42 -4.70
C THR A 392 12.66 -3.68 -3.69
N TYR A 393 11.85 -4.41 -2.92
CA TYR A 393 11.04 -3.82 -1.86
C TYR A 393 11.89 -2.96 -0.91
N VAL A 394 11.40 -1.75 -0.64
CA VAL A 394 12.00 -0.83 0.33
C VAL A 394 10.91 -0.10 1.13
N GLU A 395 11.18 0.17 2.40
CA GLU A 395 10.32 1.01 3.24
C GLU A 395 10.96 2.38 3.44
N TYR A 396 10.19 3.43 3.11
CA TYR A 396 10.52 4.81 3.47
C TYR A 396 9.71 5.24 4.68
N VAL A 397 10.39 5.63 5.75
CA VAL A 397 9.75 6.23 6.91
C VAL A 397 9.96 7.74 6.85
N LYS A 398 8.90 8.51 6.66
CA LYS A 398 8.93 9.97 6.50
C LYS A 398 7.85 10.61 7.36
N ASP A 399 8.25 11.20 8.46
CA ASP A 399 7.36 12.04 9.25
C ASP A 399 7.24 13.40 8.60
N VAL A 400 6.01 13.95 8.56
CA VAL A 400 5.70 15.23 7.92
C VAL A 400 5.17 16.21 8.96
N ALA A 401 5.92 17.30 9.17
CA ALA A 401 5.51 18.39 10.03
C ALA A 401 4.94 19.54 9.18
N LEU A 402 3.60 19.66 9.14
CA LEU A 402 2.94 20.71 8.37
C LEU A 402 3.04 22.06 9.08
N LYS A 403 3.38 23.11 8.33
CA LYS A 403 3.46 24.49 8.81
C LYS A 403 2.14 25.21 8.51
N LYS A 404 1.63 25.96 9.49
CA LYS A 404 0.48 26.84 9.24
C LYS A 404 0.81 27.93 8.23
N VAL A 405 -0.23 28.43 7.57
CA VAL A 405 -0.13 29.56 6.65
C VAL A 405 0.10 30.84 7.48
N GLU A 406 1.37 31.13 7.81
CA GLU A 406 1.81 32.26 8.64
C GLU A 406 2.96 33.01 7.96
N VAL A 407 3.11 34.32 8.24
CA VAL A 407 4.22 35.12 7.74
C VAL A 407 5.56 34.53 8.19
N GLY A 408 6.52 34.43 7.27
CA GLY A 408 7.81 33.81 7.51
C GLY A 408 7.86 32.30 7.30
N SER A 409 6.72 31.62 7.13
CA SER A 409 6.70 30.20 6.80
C SER A 409 7.31 29.93 5.43
N VAL A 410 8.15 28.89 5.37
CA VAL A 410 8.87 28.46 4.15
C VAL A 410 8.59 26.99 3.90
N ILE A 411 8.31 26.62 2.64
CA ILE A 411 8.30 25.24 2.18
C ILE A 411 9.18 25.04 0.95
N VAL A 412 9.69 23.82 0.82
CA VAL A 412 10.42 23.35 -0.36
C VAL A 412 9.43 22.75 -1.35
N LEU A 413 9.46 23.19 -2.60
CA LEU A 413 8.67 22.68 -3.70
C LEU A 413 9.45 21.55 -4.40
N ARG A 414 9.29 20.31 -3.93
CA ARG A 414 10.15 19.19 -4.33
C ARG A 414 9.84 18.65 -5.73
N ASN A 415 8.67 18.96 -6.25
CA ASN A 415 8.24 18.51 -7.59
C ASN A 415 8.29 19.64 -8.63
N ILE A 416 9.19 20.61 -8.46
CA ILE A 416 9.55 21.56 -9.52
C ILE A 416 10.86 21.13 -10.17
N PHE A 417 10.78 20.77 -11.44
CA PHE A 417 11.89 20.26 -12.23
C PHE A 417 12.26 21.24 -13.33
N PHE A 418 13.56 21.40 -13.57
CA PHE A 418 14.12 22.18 -14.65
C PHE A 418 14.93 21.27 -15.57
N ASP A 419 15.08 21.68 -16.83
CA ASP A 419 16.08 21.08 -17.71
C ASP A 419 17.49 21.28 -17.14
N PHE A 420 18.36 20.33 -17.47
CA PHE A 420 19.77 20.46 -17.05
C PHE A 420 20.35 21.77 -17.56
N ASP A 421 20.97 22.51 -16.65
CA ASP A 421 21.62 23.77 -16.95
C ASP A 421 20.71 24.86 -17.54
N LYS A 422 19.38 24.78 -17.30
CA LYS A 422 18.38 25.72 -17.81
C LYS A 422 17.42 26.17 -16.71
N ALA A 423 16.67 27.23 -17.02
CA ALA A 423 15.55 27.72 -16.24
C ALA A 423 14.18 27.30 -16.82
N THR A 424 14.17 26.47 -17.86
CA THR A 424 12.93 25.95 -18.45
C THR A 424 12.27 24.97 -17.50
N ILE A 425 11.04 25.30 -17.08
CA ILE A 425 10.23 24.43 -16.22
C ILE A 425 9.77 23.24 -17.04
N ARG A 426 9.99 22.05 -16.52
CA ARG A 426 9.55 20.81 -17.15
C ARG A 426 8.05 20.56 -16.92
N PRO A 427 7.35 19.91 -17.87
CA PRO A 427 5.90 19.64 -17.75
C PRO A 427 5.52 18.87 -16.48
N GLU A 428 6.40 18.02 -15.96
CA GLU A 428 6.18 17.22 -14.74
C GLU A 428 5.99 18.08 -13.47
N SER A 429 6.32 19.39 -13.57
CA SER A 429 6.12 20.35 -12.47
C SER A 429 4.69 20.90 -12.35
N ALA A 430 3.82 20.60 -13.33
CA ALA A 430 2.50 21.24 -13.43
C ALA A 430 1.65 21.04 -12.15
N ASN A 431 1.57 19.83 -11.64
CA ASN A 431 0.78 19.55 -10.42
C ASN A 431 1.27 20.32 -9.18
N GLU A 432 2.58 20.52 -9.04
CA GLU A 432 3.14 21.29 -7.92
C GLU A 432 2.79 22.78 -8.05
N LEU A 433 2.89 23.30 -9.26
CA LEU A 433 2.55 24.70 -9.56
C LEU A 433 1.05 24.95 -9.43
N ASP A 434 0.20 24.02 -9.83
CA ASP A 434 -1.26 24.13 -9.69
C ASP A 434 -1.68 24.15 -8.21
N ARG A 435 -1.00 23.40 -7.34
CA ARG A 435 -1.22 23.46 -5.88
C ARG A 435 -0.82 24.82 -5.32
N LEU A 436 0.29 25.38 -5.79
CA LEU A 436 0.71 26.73 -5.38
C LEU A 436 -0.27 27.79 -5.86
N ILE A 437 -0.77 27.68 -7.10
CA ILE A 437 -1.81 28.55 -7.65
C ILE A 437 -3.06 28.47 -6.79
N LYS A 438 -3.51 27.26 -6.46
CA LYS A 438 -4.68 27.03 -5.60
C LYS A 438 -4.50 27.70 -4.23
N LEU A 439 -3.36 27.48 -3.57
CA LEU A 439 -3.03 28.11 -2.29
C LEU A 439 -3.12 29.63 -2.37
N LEU A 440 -2.55 30.25 -3.41
CA LEU A 440 -2.55 31.70 -3.61
C LEU A 440 -3.94 32.24 -3.97
N THR A 441 -4.76 31.46 -4.65
CA THR A 441 -6.16 31.80 -4.99
C THR A 441 -7.05 31.75 -3.76
N GLU A 442 -6.90 30.73 -2.93
CA GLU A 442 -7.64 30.59 -1.66
C GLU A 442 -7.21 31.61 -0.60
N ASN A 443 -6.01 32.19 -0.75
CA ASN A 443 -5.45 33.19 0.16
C ASN A 443 -5.05 34.46 -0.61
N PRO A 444 -5.99 35.32 -1.04
CA PRO A 444 -5.76 36.41 -1.99
C PRO A 444 -4.87 37.53 -1.43
N THR A 445 -4.70 37.64 -0.14
CA THR A 445 -3.88 38.68 0.52
C THR A 445 -2.40 38.29 0.68
N ILE A 446 -2.06 37.00 0.54
CA ILE A 446 -0.70 36.50 0.76
C ILE A 446 0.22 36.99 -0.36
N LYS A 447 1.38 37.55 0.04
CA LYS A 447 2.53 37.83 -0.83
C LYS A 447 3.64 36.83 -0.53
N ILE A 448 4.29 36.31 -1.57
CA ILE A 448 5.32 35.29 -1.45
C ILE A 448 6.64 35.69 -2.14
N GLU A 449 7.73 35.16 -1.63
CA GLU A 449 9.02 35.08 -2.32
C GLU A 449 9.21 33.66 -2.84
N LEU A 450 9.58 33.51 -4.11
CA LEU A 450 10.05 32.30 -4.73
C LEU A 450 11.55 32.32 -4.80
N GLY A 451 12.19 31.43 -3.99
CA GLY A 451 13.63 31.32 -3.87
C GLY A 451 14.14 30.05 -4.53
N SER A 452 15.09 30.18 -5.47
CA SER A 452 15.75 28.98 -6.03
C SER A 452 17.20 28.91 -5.61
N HIS A 453 17.67 27.63 -5.50
CA HIS A 453 18.99 27.28 -4.99
C HIS A 453 19.69 26.32 -5.95
N THR A 454 21.01 26.29 -5.91
CA THR A 454 21.88 25.35 -6.62
C THR A 454 22.65 24.49 -5.62
N ASP A 455 23.30 23.46 -6.09
CA ASP A 455 24.42 22.84 -5.37
C ASP A 455 25.72 23.66 -5.57
N SER A 456 26.83 23.20 -5.03
CA SER A 456 28.14 23.86 -5.11
C SER A 456 28.94 23.56 -6.39
N LYS A 457 28.32 22.98 -7.41
CA LYS A 457 28.98 22.76 -8.70
C LYS A 457 28.82 24.00 -9.58
N GLY A 458 29.93 24.53 -10.06
CA GLY A 458 29.96 25.74 -10.86
C GLY A 458 30.62 26.93 -10.13
N SER A 459 30.60 28.12 -10.71
CA SER A 459 31.03 29.33 -10.00
C SER A 459 29.87 29.98 -9.27
N ASP A 460 30.17 30.69 -8.17
CA ASP A 460 29.16 31.40 -7.36
C ASP A 460 28.31 32.34 -8.22
N GLU A 461 28.96 33.09 -9.13
CA GLU A 461 28.28 34.01 -10.04
C GLU A 461 27.34 33.30 -11.00
N TYR A 462 27.79 32.18 -11.56
CA TYR A 462 26.99 31.31 -12.42
C TYR A 462 25.78 30.75 -11.68
N ASN A 463 26.00 30.16 -10.50
CA ASN A 463 24.96 29.58 -9.64
C ASN A 463 23.93 30.63 -9.20
N MET A 464 24.37 31.84 -8.88
CA MET A 464 23.49 32.94 -8.56
C MET A 464 22.60 33.33 -9.75
N LYS A 465 23.14 33.47 -10.94
CA LYS A 465 22.39 33.78 -12.17
C LYS A 465 21.42 32.70 -12.57
N LEU A 466 21.84 31.44 -12.48
CA LEU A 466 20.98 30.29 -12.80
C LEU A 466 19.78 30.19 -11.85
N SER A 467 20.03 30.34 -10.54
CA SER A 467 18.97 30.29 -9.53
C SER A 467 17.99 31.46 -9.67
N ASP A 468 18.49 32.66 -9.97
CA ASP A 468 17.63 33.82 -10.21
C ASP A 468 16.73 33.62 -11.44
N SER A 469 17.30 33.15 -12.56
CA SER A 469 16.54 32.80 -13.76
C SER A 469 15.47 31.72 -13.51
N ARG A 470 15.74 30.74 -12.67
CA ARG A 470 14.76 29.68 -12.27
C ARG A 470 13.62 30.28 -11.46
N SER A 471 13.92 31.09 -10.46
CA SER A 471 12.89 31.79 -9.66
C SER A 471 11.99 32.66 -10.55
N GLN A 472 12.60 33.39 -11.49
CA GLN A 472 11.88 34.26 -12.44
C GLN A 472 10.96 33.43 -13.36
N SER A 473 11.39 32.25 -13.80
CA SER A 473 10.56 31.34 -14.61
C SER A 473 9.32 30.90 -13.86
N VAL A 474 9.46 30.53 -12.57
CA VAL A 474 8.32 30.13 -11.74
C VAL A 474 7.36 31.30 -11.52
N VAL A 475 7.86 32.49 -11.20
CA VAL A 475 7.04 33.70 -11.06
C VAL A 475 6.28 33.99 -12.37
N SER A 476 6.97 33.95 -13.51
CA SER A 476 6.36 34.18 -14.83
C SER A 476 5.25 33.18 -15.12
N TYR A 477 5.45 31.91 -14.76
CA TYR A 477 4.41 30.88 -14.89
C TYR A 477 3.17 31.22 -14.04
N LEU A 478 3.34 31.57 -12.77
CA LEU A 478 2.23 31.93 -11.88
C LEU A 478 1.46 33.16 -12.38
N ILE A 479 2.17 34.19 -12.91
CA ILE A 479 1.55 35.37 -13.52
C ILE A 479 0.72 34.97 -14.74
N SER A 480 1.24 34.09 -15.60
CA SER A 480 0.51 33.57 -16.77
C SER A 480 -0.78 32.81 -16.41
N LYS A 481 -0.86 32.32 -15.17
CA LYS A 481 -2.04 31.62 -14.60
C LYS A 481 -2.95 32.55 -13.80
N GLY A 482 -2.72 33.86 -13.83
CA GLY A 482 -3.61 34.86 -13.24
C GLY A 482 -3.26 35.30 -11.82
N ILE A 483 -2.12 34.91 -11.26
CA ILE A 483 -1.67 35.46 -9.97
C ILE A 483 -1.08 36.87 -10.18
N PRO A 484 -1.56 37.89 -9.45
CA PRO A 484 -1.06 39.26 -9.57
C PRO A 484 0.44 39.36 -9.29
N SER A 485 1.15 40.08 -10.15
CA SER A 485 2.61 40.22 -10.07
C SER A 485 3.11 40.89 -8.78
N ASP A 486 2.31 41.82 -8.20
CA ASP A 486 2.63 42.52 -6.95
C ASP A 486 2.60 41.62 -5.71
N ARG A 487 2.11 40.39 -5.87
CA ARG A 487 2.11 39.34 -4.83
C ARG A 487 3.31 38.41 -4.89
N LEU A 488 4.15 38.51 -5.93
CA LEU A 488 5.21 37.58 -6.24
C LEU A 488 6.57 38.26 -6.30
N THR A 489 7.56 37.71 -5.61
CA THR A 489 8.95 38.13 -5.65
C THR A 489 9.82 36.94 -6.07
N ALA A 490 10.63 37.11 -7.12
CA ALA A 490 11.64 36.13 -7.52
C ALA A 490 12.97 36.43 -6.84
N LYS A 491 13.71 35.41 -6.38
CA LYS A 491 15.04 35.60 -5.81
C LYS A 491 15.92 34.35 -6.01
N GLY A 492 17.09 34.56 -6.63
CA GLY A 492 18.15 33.56 -6.65
C GLY A 492 18.97 33.58 -5.36
N TYR A 493 19.37 32.42 -4.89
CA TYR A 493 20.26 32.27 -3.75
C TYR A 493 21.57 31.55 -4.10
N GLY A 494 21.70 31.04 -5.35
CA GLY A 494 22.85 30.23 -5.73
C GLY A 494 23.05 29.08 -4.73
N GLU A 495 24.29 28.84 -4.36
CA GLU A 495 24.71 27.83 -3.38
C GLU A 495 24.82 28.36 -1.93
N THR A 496 24.49 29.66 -1.70
CA THR A 496 24.76 30.35 -0.42
C THR A 496 23.92 29.85 0.76
N LYS A 497 22.87 29.07 0.51
CA LYS A 497 21.95 28.52 1.55
C LYS A 497 21.75 27.04 1.37
N PRO A 498 22.75 26.20 1.60
CA PRO A 498 22.58 24.75 1.55
C PRO A 498 21.69 24.27 2.70
N ILE A 499 20.90 23.22 2.45
CA ILE A 499 20.09 22.52 3.46
C ILE A 499 20.64 21.12 3.74
N ASP A 500 21.61 20.68 2.93
CA ASP A 500 22.26 19.37 3.04
C ASP A 500 23.73 19.49 2.62
N THR A 501 24.52 18.41 2.81
CA THR A 501 25.91 18.38 2.36
C THR A 501 26.02 18.42 0.84
N ASN A 502 27.04 19.08 0.33
CA ASN A 502 27.38 19.04 -1.10
C ASN A 502 28.34 17.90 -1.47
N ASP A 503 28.77 17.06 -0.50
CA ASP A 503 29.73 15.99 -0.73
C ASP A 503 29.09 14.77 -1.40
N THR A 504 27.81 14.52 -1.15
CA THR A 504 27.07 13.41 -1.73
C THR A 504 26.14 13.85 -2.87
N ASP A 505 25.82 12.94 -3.80
CA ASP A 505 24.86 13.23 -4.87
C ASP A 505 23.46 13.51 -4.32
N GLU A 506 23.06 12.81 -3.27
CA GLU A 506 21.78 13.02 -2.58
C GLU A 506 21.72 14.41 -1.94
N GLY A 507 22.76 14.81 -1.21
CA GLY A 507 22.79 16.13 -0.58
C GLY A 507 22.82 17.27 -1.61
N ARG A 508 23.56 17.11 -2.71
CA ARG A 508 23.51 18.07 -3.84
C ARG A 508 22.11 18.13 -4.45
N GLN A 509 21.42 17.00 -4.61
CA GLN A 509 20.04 16.97 -5.10
C GLN A 509 19.10 17.74 -4.17
N ASN A 510 19.25 17.60 -2.86
CA ASN A 510 18.48 18.35 -1.87
C ASN A 510 18.76 19.86 -1.92
N ASN A 511 20.00 20.25 -2.22
CA ASN A 511 20.38 21.66 -2.38
C ASN A 511 19.81 22.29 -3.65
N ARG A 512 19.68 21.55 -4.76
CA ARG A 512 19.02 22.00 -5.99
C ARG A 512 17.50 22.03 -5.82
N ARG A 513 16.98 23.11 -5.26
CA ARG A 513 15.57 23.22 -4.89
C ARG A 513 14.98 24.60 -5.19
N THR A 514 13.66 24.65 -5.24
CA THR A 514 12.87 25.88 -5.22
C THR A 514 12.04 25.91 -3.94
N GLU A 515 12.01 27.06 -3.28
CA GLU A 515 11.22 27.31 -2.07
C GLU A 515 10.22 28.42 -2.32
N PHE A 516 9.11 28.44 -1.58
CA PHE A 516 8.39 29.68 -1.40
C PHE A 516 8.31 30.08 0.08
N LYS A 517 8.35 31.38 0.31
CA LYS A 517 8.27 31.99 1.64
C LYS A 517 7.14 32.99 1.68
N ILE A 518 6.31 32.96 2.72
CA ILE A 518 5.27 33.97 2.94
C ILE A 518 5.90 35.24 3.49
N LEU A 519 5.73 36.33 2.75
CA LEU A 519 6.27 37.66 3.12
C LEU A 519 5.26 38.48 3.92
N SER A 520 3.99 38.43 3.54
CA SER A 520 2.88 39.08 4.23
C SER A 520 1.57 38.28 4.02
N LYS A 521 0.59 38.55 4.89
CA LYS A 521 -0.74 37.92 4.86
C LYS A 521 -1.82 39.00 4.92
#